data_9c39824d8f5546e00075285ba5fe054f
#
_entry.id   9c39824d8f5546e00075285ba5fe054f
#
_cell.length_a   1.000
_cell.length_b   1.000
_cell.length_c   1.000
_cell.angle_alpha   90.00
_cell.angle_beta   90.00
_cell.angle_gamma   90.00
#
_symmetry.space_group_name_H-M   'P 1'
#
loop_
_entity.id
_entity.type
_entity.pdbx_description
1 polymer ?
#
loop_
_entity_poly.entity_id
_entity_poly.type
_entity_poly.pdbx_seq_one_letter_code
_entity_poly.pdbx_strand_id
1 'polypeptide(L)'
;MTDTILTKVEGGVATLTLNRPKEMNSFDGDTARAIIDAVEAFAADESVRTLVVASGGPVFCAGGDFNWVLSWPELDAITRKVGADSLMAAIQAVYDFPKPSIARVQGAAVGGGVGLMLACDFAVTVSSARFGLTSARNGLLAGIAIPVLIQAVGPRMARQLLMHGGMFDSATALRIGLVDQVVEEDALDATVAALAEELRRGAPSVQTLVKKLITEIDAMPHDRAVADLIGEHVAVQCTTEDAIEGMSAFLNKRKPKWAV
;
A
#
# COMPACT_ATOMS: atom_id res chain seq x y z
N MET A 1 -22.11 12.49 11.12
CA MET A 1 -20.70 12.08 11.32
C MET A 1 -20.00 12.35 10.00
N THR A 2 -18.83 12.96 10.00
CA THR A 2 -18.00 13.08 8.79
C THR A 2 -17.41 11.71 8.49
N ASP A 3 -17.45 11.28 7.24
CA ASP A 3 -16.86 10.01 6.83
C ASP A 3 -15.37 10.00 7.13
N THR A 4 -14.88 8.93 7.75
CA THR A 4 -13.46 8.78 8.15
C THR A 4 -12.53 8.58 6.95
N ILE A 5 -13.09 8.15 5.84
CA ILE A 5 -12.45 8.08 4.52
C ILE A 5 -13.39 8.66 3.46
N LEU A 6 -12.82 9.08 2.33
CA LEU A 6 -13.55 9.41 1.11
C LEU A 6 -13.12 8.47 0.00
N THR A 7 -14.04 8.11 -0.87
CA THR A 7 -13.79 7.20 -2.00
C THR A 7 -14.22 7.86 -3.31
N LYS A 8 -13.43 7.63 -4.37
CA LYS A 8 -13.73 8.10 -5.74
C LYS A 8 -13.20 7.06 -6.74
N VAL A 9 -13.95 6.82 -7.81
CA VAL A 9 -13.44 6.06 -8.97
C VAL A 9 -13.56 6.96 -10.19
N GLU A 10 -12.45 7.18 -10.89
CA GLU A 10 -12.40 8.01 -12.08
C GLU A 10 -11.33 7.50 -13.04
N GLY A 11 -11.66 7.31 -14.32
CA GLY A 11 -10.70 6.86 -15.33
C GLY A 11 -9.99 5.54 -15.01
N GLY A 12 -10.63 4.64 -14.27
CA GLY A 12 -10.04 3.38 -13.85
C GLY A 12 -9.13 3.47 -12.62
N VAL A 13 -9.03 4.65 -12.00
CA VAL A 13 -8.28 4.86 -10.75
C VAL A 13 -9.29 4.98 -9.60
N ALA A 14 -9.20 4.06 -8.65
CA ALA A 14 -9.89 4.17 -7.37
C ALA A 14 -9.00 4.96 -6.40
N THR A 15 -9.55 5.98 -5.77
CA THR A 15 -8.85 6.77 -4.75
C THR A 15 -9.54 6.58 -3.40
N LEU A 16 -8.78 6.09 -2.42
CA LEU A 16 -9.13 6.05 -1.01
C LEU A 16 -8.40 7.19 -0.32
N THR A 17 -9.14 8.15 0.22
CA THR A 17 -8.57 9.31 0.92
C THR A 17 -8.89 9.23 2.41
N LEU A 18 -7.88 9.13 3.27
CA LEU A 18 -8.03 9.28 4.72
C LEU A 18 -8.56 10.69 5.02
N ASN A 19 -9.63 10.80 5.80
CA ASN A 19 -10.36 12.06 6.00
C ASN A 19 -10.56 12.41 7.48
N ARG A 20 -9.52 12.25 8.28
CA ARG A 20 -9.45 12.69 9.68
C ARG A 20 -8.29 13.68 9.89
N PRO A 21 -8.22 14.80 9.15
CA PRO A 21 -7.05 15.69 9.19
C PRO A 21 -6.80 16.33 10.56
N LYS A 22 -7.83 16.49 11.40
CA LYS A 22 -7.71 17.01 12.77
C LYS A 22 -6.98 16.04 13.70
N GLU A 23 -7.13 14.74 13.46
CA GLU A 23 -6.46 13.64 14.14
C GLU A 23 -5.21 13.17 13.36
N MET A 24 -4.67 14.03 12.47
CA MET A 24 -3.52 13.71 11.61
C MET A 24 -3.71 12.41 10.81
N ASN A 25 -4.94 12.12 10.41
CA ASN A 25 -5.35 10.92 9.69
C ASN A 25 -4.96 9.60 10.40
N SER A 26 -4.81 9.65 11.74
CA SER A 26 -4.67 8.42 12.53
C SER A 26 -5.94 7.58 12.45
N PHE A 27 -5.80 6.27 12.50
CA PHE A 27 -6.93 5.36 12.33
C PHE A 27 -7.19 4.53 13.58
N ASP A 28 -8.48 4.43 13.90
CA ASP A 28 -9.09 3.60 14.91
C ASP A 28 -9.80 2.41 14.27
N GLY A 29 -10.57 1.66 15.04
CA GLY A 29 -11.31 0.50 14.54
C GLY A 29 -12.34 0.83 13.46
N ASP A 30 -13.02 1.98 13.55
CA ASP A 30 -14.03 2.40 12.57
C ASP A 30 -13.37 2.79 11.25
N THR A 31 -12.27 3.54 11.31
CA THR A 31 -11.48 3.90 10.13
C THR A 31 -10.86 2.66 9.48
N ALA A 32 -10.34 1.72 10.30
CA ALA A 32 -9.80 0.47 9.80
C ALA A 32 -10.87 -0.34 9.04
N ARG A 33 -12.08 -0.44 9.59
CA ARG A 33 -13.21 -1.10 8.91
C ARG A 33 -13.56 -0.40 7.60
N ALA A 34 -13.67 0.92 7.61
CA ALA A 34 -13.97 1.69 6.40
C ALA A 34 -12.92 1.49 5.29
N ILE A 35 -11.62 1.40 5.65
CA ILE A 35 -10.54 1.08 4.71
C ILE A 35 -10.76 -0.31 4.10
N ILE A 36 -11.03 -1.33 4.92
CA ILE A 36 -11.25 -2.72 4.47
C ILE A 36 -12.42 -2.76 3.48
N ASP A 37 -13.58 -2.22 3.89
CA ASP A 37 -14.81 -2.26 3.08
C ASP A 37 -14.60 -1.54 1.73
N ALA A 38 -13.89 -0.42 1.71
CA ALA A 38 -13.59 0.31 0.47
C ALA A 38 -12.63 -0.46 -0.45
N VAL A 39 -11.57 -1.05 0.10
CA VAL A 39 -10.58 -1.82 -0.66
C VAL A 39 -11.22 -3.07 -1.26
N GLU A 40 -12.06 -3.79 -0.51
CA GLU A 40 -12.81 -4.94 -1.01
C GLU A 40 -13.77 -4.55 -2.14
N ALA A 41 -14.49 -3.43 -1.99
CA ALA A 41 -15.37 -2.92 -3.04
C ALA A 41 -14.58 -2.58 -4.33
N PHE A 42 -13.42 -1.92 -4.19
CA PHE A 42 -12.55 -1.60 -5.34
C PHE A 42 -11.91 -2.85 -5.97
N ALA A 43 -11.61 -3.87 -5.19
CA ALA A 43 -11.10 -5.13 -5.70
C ALA A 43 -12.13 -5.83 -6.61
N ALA A 44 -13.40 -5.80 -6.20
CA ALA A 44 -14.51 -6.41 -6.93
C ALA A 44 -14.97 -5.59 -8.17
N ASP A 45 -14.66 -4.30 -8.24
CA ASP A 45 -15.04 -3.43 -9.35
C ASP A 45 -14.10 -3.64 -10.55
N GLU A 46 -14.62 -4.25 -11.63
CA GLU A 46 -13.86 -4.52 -12.87
C GLU A 46 -13.38 -3.24 -13.58
N SER A 47 -14.04 -2.10 -13.35
CA SER A 47 -13.64 -0.82 -13.93
C SER A 47 -12.37 -0.24 -13.28
N VAL A 48 -12.06 -0.67 -12.04
CA VAL A 48 -10.86 -0.25 -11.30
C VAL A 48 -9.62 -0.97 -11.84
N ARG A 49 -8.59 -0.21 -12.16
CA ARG A 49 -7.31 -0.69 -12.67
C ARG A 49 -6.14 -0.40 -11.71
N THR A 50 -6.27 0.62 -10.90
CA THR A 50 -5.24 1.05 -9.94
C THR A 50 -5.91 1.63 -8.70
N LEU A 51 -5.37 1.33 -7.52
CA LEU A 51 -5.75 1.97 -6.26
C LEU A 51 -4.74 3.08 -5.93
N VAL A 52 -5.24 4.25 -5.54
CA VAL A 52 -4.43 5.31 -4.91
C VAL A 52 -4.88 5.48 -3.47
N VAL A 53 -3.96 5.29 -2.53
CA VAL A 53 -4.18 5.62 -1.11
C VAL A 53 -3.61 7.01 -0.85
N ALA A 54 -4.47 7.94 -0.50
CA ALA A 54 -4.17 9.34 -0.28
C ALA A 54 -4.71 9.80 1.08
N SER A 55 -4.48 11.06 1.44
CA SER A 55 -5.05 11.65 2.65
C SER A 55 -5.38 13.12 2.47
N GLY A 56 -6.36 13.60 3.22
CA GLY A 56 -6.68 15.02 3.33
C GLY A 56 -5.78 15.73 4.36
N GLY A 57 -5.58 17.04 4.14
CA GLY A 57 -4.78 17.87 5.05
C GLY A 57 -3.26 17.67 4.91
N PRO A 58 -2.48 18.17 5.89
CA PRO A 58 -1.02 18.31 5.76
C PRO A 58 -0.23 17.03 6.12
N VAL A 59 -0.87 16.01 6.66
CA VAL A 59 -0.23 14.76 7.13
C VAL A 59 -0.85 13.58 6.41
N PHE A 60 -0.01 12.69 5.90
CA PHE A 60 -0.52 11.45 5.29
C PHE A 60 -1.23 10.61 6.35
N CYS A 61 -0.50 10.13 7.37
CA CYS A 61 -1.10 9.35 8.45
C CYS A 61 -0.14 9.26 9.64
N ALA A 62 -0.64 9.57 10.85
CA ALA A 62 0.12 9.45 12.09
C ALA A 62 0.06 8.05 12.73
N GLY A 63 -0.59 7.07 12.08
CA GLY A 63 -0.71 5.70 12.57
C GLY A 63 -1.97 5.46 13.39
N GLY A 64 -1.90 4.56 14.37
CA GLY A 64 -3.02 4.26 15.24
C GLY A 64 -3.41 5.46 16.13
N ASP A 65 -4.71 5.65 16.33
CA ASP A 65 -5.24 6.75 17.15
C ASP A 65 -4.89 6.52 18.63
N PHE A 66 -4.04 7.39 19.18
CA PHE A 66 -3.60 7.26 20.57
C PHE A 66 -4.72 7.45 21.58
N ASN A 67 -5.73 8.28 21.29
CA ASN A 67 -6.88 8.43 22.19
C ASN A 67 -7.67 7.11 22.26
N TRP A 68 -7.81 6.43 21.14
CA TRP A 68 -8.43 5.12 21.11
C TRP A 68 -7.58 4.06 21.81
N VAL A 69 -6.27 4.02 21.58
CA VAL A 69 -5.35 3.06 22.23
C VAL A 69 -5.27 3.31 23.76
N LEU A 70 -5.36 4.56 24.22
CA LEU A 70 -5.39 4.91 25.65
C LEU A 70 -6.62 4.36 26.39
N SER A 71 -7.70 4.03 25.69
CA SER A 71 -8.86 3.36 26.29
C SER A 71 -8.66 1.84 26.49
N TRP A 72 -7.65 1.23 25.85
CA TRP A 72 -7.46 -0.21 25.87
C TRP A 72 -7.16 -0.85 27.23
N PRO A 73 -6.44 -0.20 28.17
CA PRO A 73 -6.24 -0.76 29.51
C PRO A 73 -7.53 -1.12 30.25
N GLU A 74 -8.62 -0.40 29.97
CA GLU A 74 -9.95 -0.64 30.57
C GLU A 74 -10.73 -1.78 29.90
N LEU A 75 -10.25 -2.29 28.76
CA LEU A 75 -10.89 -3.37 28.00
C LEU A 75 -10.33 -4.74 28.44
N ASP A 76 -11.10 -5.79 28.21
CA ASP A 76 -10.62 -7.17 28.36
C ASP A 76 -9.59 -7.53 27.24
N ALA A 77 -8.85 -8.61 27.46
CA ALA A 77 -7.78 -9.02 26.55
C ALA A 77 -8.29 -9.38 25.13
N ILE A 78 -9.50 -9.91 25.02
CA ILE A 78 -10.10 -10.28 23.74
C ILE A 78 -10.44 -9.03 22.94
N THR A 79 -11.10 -8.07 23.57
CA THR A 79 -11.47 -6.80 22.93
C THR A 79 -10.25 -6.02 22.49
N ARG A 80 -9.17 -5.97 23.28
CA ARG A 80 -7.89 -5.36 22.87
C ARG A 80 -7.28 -6.04 21.65
N LYS A 81 -7.32 -7.38 21.64
CA LYS A 81 -6.80 -8.14 20.48
C LYS A 81 -7.61 -7.86 19.22
N VAL A 82 -8.93 -7.83 19.29
CA VAL A 82 -9.82 -7.48 18.17
C VAL A 82 -9.47 -6.08 17.63
N GLY A 83 -9.23 -5.10 18.50
CA GLY A 83 -8.79 -3.77 18.09
C GLY A 83 -7.45 -3.79 17.35
N ALA A 84 -6.45 -4.50 17.88
CA ALA A 84 -5.16 -4.63 17.21
C ALA A 84 -5.27 -5.39 15.87
N ASP A 85 -6.06 -6.46 15.82
CA ASP A 85 -6.30 -7.24 14.61
C ASP A 85 -6.99 -6.38 13.52
N SER A 86 -7.91 -5.48 13.89
CA SER A 86 -8.57 -4.60 12.92
C SER A 86 -7.60 -3.63 12.22
N LEU A 87 -6.63 -3.09 12.96
CA LEU A 87 -5.59 -2.25 12.36
C LEU A 87 -4.68 -3.04 11.41
N MET A 88 -4.32 -4.26 11.81
CA MET A 88 -3.54 -5.16 10.96
C MET A 88 -4.31 -5.53 9.71
N ALA A 89 -5.60 -5.87 9.85
CA ALA A 89 -6.46 -6.25 8.73
C ALA A 89 -6.62 -5.11 7.69
N ALA A 90 -6.66 -3.84 8.14
CA ALA A 90 -6.72 -2.71 7.20
C ALA A 90 -5.44 -2.58 6.36
N ILE A 91 -4.26 -2.78 6.97
CA ILE A 91 -2.98 -2.81 6.23
C ILE A 91 -2.94 -4.00 5.29
N GLN A 92 -3.35 -5.19 5.79
CA GLN A 92 -3.37 -6.42 4.99
C GLN A 92 -4.32 -6.30 3.79
N ALA A 93 -5.50 -5.69 3.94
CA ALA A 93 -6.43 -5.49 2.84
C ALA A 93 -5.81 -4.67 1.70
N VAL A 94 -5.05 -3.61 2.02
CA VAL A 94 -4.33 -2.81 1.01
C VAL A 94 -3.20 -3.63 0.38
N TYR A 95 -2.45 -4.39 1.19
CA TYR A 95 -1.37 -5.25 0.71
C TYR A 95 -1.86 -6.33 -0.26
N ASP A 96 -2.99 -6.98 0.09
CA ASP A 96 -3.60 -8.05 -0.71
C ASP A 96 -4.45 -7.51 -1.88
N PHE A 97 -4.56 -6.19 -2.04
CA PHE A 97 -5.32 -5.63 -3.16
C PHE A 97 -4.79 -6.17 -4.49
N PRO A 98 -5.64 -6.84 -5.32
CA PRO A 98 -5.15 -7.66 -6.43
C PRO A 98 -4.61 -6.87 -7.62
N LYS A 99 -4.86 -5.57 -7.67
CA LYS A 99 -4.45 -4.67 -8.76
C LYS A 99 -3.33 -3.74 -8.25
N PRO A 100 -2.60 -3.04 -9.14
CA PRO A 100 -1.57 -2.09 -8.72
C PRO A 100 -2.09 -1.05 -7.73
N SER A 101 -1.26 -0.69 -6.74
CA SER A 101 -1.59 0.28 -5.70
C SER A 101 -0.46 1.30 -5.50
N ILE A 102 -0.82 2.56 -5.27
CA ILE A 102 0.09 3.69 -5.12
C ILE A 102 -0.24 4.44 -3.83
N ALA A 103 0.72 4.63 -2.95
CA ALA A 103 0.61 5.57 -1.85
C ALA A 103 1.02 6.98 -2.32
N ARG A 104 0.10 7.94 -2.19
CA ARG A 104 0.33 9.35 -2.43
C ARG A 104 0.60 10.05 -1.10
N VAL A 105 1.86 10.35 -0.81
CA VAL A 105 2.31 10.72 0.53
C VAL A 105 2.76 12.18 0.57
N GLN A 106 1.97 13.05 1.22
CA GLN A 106 2.38 14.39 1.61
C GLN A 106 2.64 14.46 3.11
N GLY A 107 3.52 15.34 3.53
CA GLY A 107 3.78 15.64 4.94
C GLY A 107 4.42 14.48 5.70
N ALA A 108 3.71 13.88 6.64
CA ALA A 108 4.29 12.84 7.49
C ALA A 108 3.56 11.49 7.39
N ALA A 109 4.34 10.39 7.39
CA ALA A 109 3.85 9.04 7.63
C ALA A 109 4.55 8.46 8.88
N VAL A 110 3.78 8.07 9.90
CA VAL A 110 4.33 7.66 11.20
C VAL A 110 3.68 6.35 11.68
N GLY A 111 4.46 5.46 12.25
CA GLY A 111 3.98 4.21 12.84
C GLY A 111 3.15 3.38 11.86
N GLY A 112 1.86 3.17 12.17
CA GLY A 112 0.92 2.49 11.29
C GLY A 112 0.70 3.18 9.94
N GLY A 113 0.93 4.51 9.87
CA GLY A 113 0.90 5.26 8.61
C GLY A 113 2.02 4.86 7.64
N VAL A 114 3.21 4.55 8.17
CA VAL A 114 4.28 3.91 7.37
C VAL A 114 3.83 2.51 6.91
N GLY A 115 3.17 1.74 7.79
CA GLY A 115 2.63 0.43 7.43
C GLY A 115 1.61 0.50 6.31
N LEU A 116 0.67 1.45 6.37
CA LEU A 116 -0.33 1.65 5.32
C LEU A 116 0.29 2.08 3.99
N MET A 117 1.29 2.97 4.02
CA MET A 117 2.06 3.36 2.85
C MET A 117 2.77 2.16 2.20
N LEU A 118 3.46 1.36 3.02
CA LEU A 118 4.22 0.19 2.55
C LEU A 118 3.36 -0.98 2.11
N ALA A 119 2.07 -0.99 2.46
CA ALA A 119 1.11 -1.95 1.93
C ALA A 119 0.77 -1.68 0.45
N CYS A 120 1.03 -0.49 -0.07
CA CYS A 120 0.94 -0.19 -1.49
C CYS A 120 2.17 -0.71 -2.24
N ASP A 121 2.00 -1.01 -3.54
CA ASP A 121 3.11 -1.47 -4.40
C ASP A 121 4.12 -0.36 -4.71
N PHE A 122 3.64 0.89 -4.75
CA PHE A 122 4.46 2.08 -5.02
C PHE A 122 4.17 3.16 -4.00
N ALA A 123 5.20 3.94 -3.65
CA ALA A 123 5.08 5.11 -2.78
C ALA A 123 5.74 6.34 -3.42
N VAL A 124 4.92 7.36 -3.72
CA VAL A 124 5.38 8.66 -4.21
C VAL A 124 5.22 9.68 -3.09
N THR A 125 6.28 10.40 -2.77
CA THR A 125 6.28 11.37 -1.68
C THR A 125 6.88 12.71 -2.08
N VAL A 126 6.67 13.71 -1.23
CA VAL A 126 7.24 15.06 -1.41
C VAL A 126 8.59 15.22 -0.69
N SER A 127 9.41 16.15 -1.16
CA SER A 127 10.74 16.44 -0.59
C SER A 127 10.68 16.87 0.88
N SER A 128 9.62 17.55 1.30
CA SER A 128 9.36 17.97 2.68
C SER A 128 8.84 16.86 3.62
N ALA A 129 8.51 15.69 3.10
CA ALA A 129 7.90 14.61 3.88
C ALA A 129 8.83 14.05 4.96
N ARG A 130 8.22 13.58 6.06
CA ARG A 130 8.89 13.00 7.22
C ARG A 130 8.33 11.63 7.56
N PHE A 131 9.20 10.70 7.89
CA PHE A 131 8.85 9.33 8.18
C PHE A 131 9.35 8.93 9.57
N GLY A 132 8.63 8.04 10.26
CA GLY A 132 9.08 7.58 11.56
C GLY A 132 8.33 6.37 12.08
N LEU A 133 9.05 5.51 12.80
CA LEU A 133 8.49 4.36 13.51
C LEU A 133 8.65 4.60 15.02
N THR A 134 7.99 5.67 15.50
CA THR A 134 8.23 6.31 16.80
C THR A 134 7.66 5.54 17.99
N SER A 135 6.94 4.45 17.79
CA SER A 135 6.19 3.72 18.83
C SER A 135 7.07 3.31 20.02
N ALA A 136 8.32 2.88 19.75
CA ALA A 136 9.24 2.49 20.84
C ALA A 136 9.54 3.64 21.83
N ARG A 137 9.58 4.90 21.36
CA ARG A 137 9.75 6.08 22.21
C ARG A 137 8.55 6.38 23.07
N ASN A 138 7.39 5.87 22.69
CA ASN A 138 6.12 6.04 23.40
C ASN A 138 5.76 4.78 24.23
N GLY A 139 6.67 3.81 24.36
CA GLY A 139 6.40 2.55 25.07
C GLY A 139 5.44 1.62 24.34
N LEU A 140 5.22 1.82 23.04
CA LEU A 140 4.29 1.04 22.22
C LEU A 140 5.05 0.19 21.20
N LEU A 141 4.37 -0.85 20.70
CA LEU A 141 4.87 -1.70 19.63
C LEU A 141 4.28 -1.24 18.28
N ALA A 142 5.14 -0.90 17.31
CA ALA A 142 4.72 -0.64 15.92
C ALA A 142 4.42 -1.96 15.15
N GLY A 143 3.77 -2.93 15.81
CA GLY A 143 3.60 -4.30 15.32
C GLY A 143 2.95 -4.39 13.95
N ILE A 144 1.96 -3.55 13.69
CA ILE A 144 1.20 -3.55 12.45
C ILE A 144 2.02 -3.16 11.20
N ALA A 145 3.15 -2.45 11.38
CA ALA A 145 4.04 -2.08 10.27
C ALA A 145 5.17 -3.11 10.04
N ILE A 146 5.44 -4.01 11.00
CA ILE A 146 6.61 -4.89 10.95
C ILE A 146 6.66 -5.77 9.69
N PRO A 147 5.59 -6.49 9.29
CA PRO A 147 5.67 -7.39 8.14
C PRO A 147 6.04 -6.65 6.85
N VAL A 148 5.29 -5.61 6.49
CA VAL A 148 5.53 -4.82 5.27
C VAL A 148 6.85 -4.05 5.31
N LEU A 149 7.30 -3.63 6.50
CA LEU A 149 8.59 -2.97 6.67
C LEU A 149 9.76 -3.93 6.40
N ILE A 150 9.68 -5.17 6.90
CA ILE A 150 10.72 -6.18 6.66
C ILE A 150 10.84 -6.47 5.17
N GLN A 151 9.71 -6.58 4.46
CA GLN A 151 9.71 -6.81 3.02
C GLN A 151 10.33 -5.63 2.25
N ALA A 152 10.00 -4.39 2.63
CA ALA A 152 10.49 -3.20 1.95
C ALA A 152 12.00 -2.96 2.16
N VAL A 153 12.49 -3.04 3.40
CA VAL A 153 13.86 -2.59 3.73
C VAL A 153 14.76 -3.70 4.30
N GLY A 154 14.26 -4.91 4.39
CA GLY A 154 14.93 -6.05 4.98
C GLY A 154 15.02 -6.01 6.52
N PRO A 155 15.29 -7.16 7.17
CA PRO A 155 15.16 -7.31 8.63
C PRO A 155 16.18 -6.48 9.41
N ARG A 156 17.37 -6.21 8.86
CA ARG A 156 18.37 -5.40 9.54
C ARG A 156 17.97 -3.94 9.64
N MET A 157 17.54 -3.34 8.54
CA MET A 157 17.10 -1.95 8.50
C MET A 157 15.81 -1.78 9.29
N ALA A 158 14.86 -2.70 9.19
CA ALA A 158 13.63 -2.69 9.98
C ALA A 158 13.93 -2.63 11.48
N ARG A 159 14.87 -3.45 11.99
CA ARG A 159 15.30 -3.38 13.40
C ARG A 159 15.87 -2.03 13.79
N GLN A 160 16.73 -1.43 12.95
CA GLN A 160 17.30 -0.12 13.23
C GLN A 160 16.21 0.96 13.34
N LEU A 161 15.28 1.01 12.39
CA LEU A 161 14.19 2.00 12.36
C LEU A 161 13.26 1.84 13.57
N LEU A 162 12.83 0.62 13.87
CA LEU A 162 11.91 0.32 14.97
C LEU A 162 12.53 0.56 16.35
N MET A 163 13.79 0.16 16.55
CA MET A 163 14.48 0.33 17.83
C MET A 163 14.89 1.78 18.07
N HIS A 164 15.36 2.50 17.03
CA HIS A 164 15.74 3.90 17.13
C HIS A 164 14.52 4.80 17.37
N GLY A 165 13.39 4.52 16.71
CA GLY A 165 12.14 5.25 16.86
C GLY A 165 12.23 6.72 16.50
N GLY A 166 13.20 7.12 15.66
CA GLY A 166 13.39 8.51 15.23
C GLY A 166 12.63 8.85 13.97
N MET A 167 12.47 10.17 13.76
CA MET A 167 12.00 10.70 12.47
C MET A 167 13.18 10.85 11.51
N PHE A 168 12.94 10.62 10.22
CA PHE A 168 13.90 10.80 9.14
C PHE A 168 13.22 11.46 7.92
N ASP A 169 14.01 11.95 6.98
CA ASP A 169 13.56 12.68 5.81
C ASP A 169 13.28 11.79 4.59
N SER A 170 12.70 12.38 3.57
CA SER A 170 12.36 11.74 2.29
C SER A 170 13.59 11.23 1.55
N ALA A 171 14.73 11.93 1.62
CA ALA A 171 15.99 11.50 1.00
C ALA A 171 16.51 10.20 1.64
N THR A 172 16.41 10.10 2.96
CA THR A 172 16.73 8.85 3.68
C THR A 172 15.74 7.74 3.32
N ALA A 173 14.43 8.05 3.27
CA ALA A 173 13.39 7.09 2.89
C ALA A 173 13.65 6.51 1.49
N LEU A 174 13.98 7.35 0.51
CA LEU A 174 14.34 6.92 -0.84
C LEU A 174 15.59 6.04 -0.85
N ARG A 175 16.64 6.47 -0.14
CA ARG A 175 17.93 5.74 -0.09
C ARG A 175 17.81 4.33 0.50
N ILE A 176 16.89 4.11 1.44
CA ILE A 176 16.68 2.79 2.07
C ILE A 176 15.58 1.96 1.39
N GLY A 177 14.97 2.46 0.32
CA GLY A 177 13.89 1.77 -0.40
C GLY A 177 12.53 1.79 0.31
N LEU A 178 12.30 2.78 1.18
CA LEU A 178 11.01 2.95 1.86
C LEU A 178 9.98 3.65 0.97
N VAL A 179 10.44 4.47 0.02
CA VAL A 179 9.64 5.14 -1.01
C VAL A 179 10.35 5.03 -2.35
N ASP A 180 9.60 5.12 -3.45
CA ASP A 180 10.11 4.91 -4.81
C ASP A 180 10.49 6.22 -5.48
N GLN A 181 9.74 7.31 -5.20
CA GLN A 181 9.94 8.62 -5.80
C GLN A 181 9.77 9.73 -4.78
N VAL A 182 10.65 10.72 -4.88
CA VAL A 182 10.58 11.98 -4.12
C VAL A 182 10.48 13.12 -5.11
N VAL A 183 9.44 13.94 -4.98
CA VAL A 183 9.13 15.05 -5.89
C VAL A 183 8.85 16.34 -5.09
N GLU A 184 8.75 17.48 -5.76
CA GLU A 184 8.25 18.70 -5.14
C GLU A 184 6.74 18.65 -4.91
N GLU A 185 6.21 19.43 -3.98
CA GLU A 185 4.81 19.36 -3.56
C GLU A 185 3.83 19.57 -4.70
N ASP A 186 4.11 20.51 -5.60
CA ASP A 186 3.29 20.82 -6.77
C ASP A 186 3.33 19.75 -7.86
N ALA A 187 4.33 18.87 -7.85
CA ALA A 187 4.47 17.76 -8.79
C ALA A 187 3.82 16.45 -8.31
N LEU A 188 3.43 16.35 -7.04
CA LEU A 188 2.98 15.08 -6.45
C LEU A 188 1.78 14.48 -7.20
N ASP A 189 0.73 15.24 -7.40
CA ASP A 189 -0.49 14.76 -8.06
C ASP A 189 -0.24 14.36 -9.51
N ALA A 190 0.53 15.15 -10.24
CA ALA A 190 0.88 14.86 -11.63
C ALA A 190 1.73 13.58 -11.73
N THR A 191 2.66 13.37 -10.80
CA THR A 191 3.52 12.17 -10.77
C THR A 191 2.70 10.92 -10.46
N VAL A 192 1.80 10.97 -9.47
CA VAL A 192 0.91 9.84 -9.15
C VAL A 192 -0.01 9.52 -10.32
N ALA A 193 -0.59 10.53 -10.98
CA ALA A 193 -1.44 10.34 -12.14
C ALA A 193 -0.67 9.72 -13.32
N ALA A 194 0.56 10.18 -13.57
CA ALA A 194 1.42 9.62 -14.62
C ALA A 194 1.79 8.16 -14.34
N LEU A 195 2.09 7.81 -13.08
CA LEU A 195 2.38 6.44 -12.68
C LEU A 195 1.14 5.54 -12.85
N ALA A 196 -0.04 6.00 -12.43
CA ALA A 196 -1.29 5.26 -12.62
C ALA A 196 -1.59 5.01 -14.11
N GLU A 197 -1.34 6.01 -14.98
CA GLU A 197 -1.49 5.85 -16.43
C GLU A 197 -0.45 4.87 -17.01
N GLU A 198 0.79 4.88 -16.52
CA GLU A 198 1.81 3.91 -16.93
C GLU A 198 1.40 2.48 -16.53
N LEU A 199 0.90 2.28 -15.33
CA LEU A 199 0.42 0.98 -14.85
C LEU A 199 -0.77 0.45 -15.65
N ARG A 200 -1.64 1.34 -16.16
CA ARG A 200 -2.75 0.95 -17.04
C ARG A 200 -2.31 0.32 -18.36
N ARG A 201 -1.06 0.51 -18.79
CA ARG A 201 -0.50 -0.14 -19.99
C ARG A 201 -0.24 -1.62 -19.81
N GLY A 202 -0.14 -2.09 -18.57
CA GLY A 202 0.00 -3.51 -18.26
C GLY A 202 -1.32 -4.28 -18.41
N ALA A 203 -1.25 -5.55 -18.84
CA ALA A 203 -2.40 -6.45 -18.88
C ALA A 203 -2.91 -6.72 -17.45
N PRO A 204 -4.22 -6.53 -17.15
CA PRO A 204 -4.75 -6.67 -15.80
C PRO A 204 -4.50 -8.03 -15.17
N SER A 205 -4.75 -9.10 -15.93
CA SER A 205 -4.56 -10.47 -15.46
C SER A 205 -3.11 -10.77 -15.08
N VAL A 206 -2.16 -10.22 -15.85
CA VAL A 206 -0.72 -10.39 -15.60
C VAL A 206 -0.30 -9.63 -14.35
N GLN A 207 -0.77 -8.39 -14.17
CA GLN A 207 -0.43 -7.59 -12.99
C GLN A 207 -0.93 -8.26 -11.70
N THR A 208 -2.16 -8.79 -11.70
CA THR A 208 -2.71 -9.56 -10.59
C THR A 208 -1.89 -10.83 -10.32
N LEU A 209 -1.55 -11.58 -11.38
CA LEU A 209 -0.77 -12.81 -11.26
C LEU A 209 0.64 -12.53 -10.72
N VAL A 210 1.30 -11.47 -11.16
CA VAL A 210 2.64 -11.08 -10.70
C VAL A 210 2.63 -10.77 -9.20
N LYS A 211 1.66 -9.98 -8.70
CA LYS A 211 1.55 -9.73 -7.25
C LYS A 211 1.39 -11.01 -6.46
N LYS A 212 0.47 -11.88 -6.89
CA LYS A 212 0.23 -13.17 -6.25
C LYS A 212 1.49 -14.04 -6.22
N LEU A 213 2.17 -14.19 -7.36
CA LEU A 213 3.37 -15.03 -7.47
C LEU A 213 4.54 -14.50 -6.63
N ILE A 214 4.75 -13.18 -6.57
CA ILE A 214 5.80 -12.59 -5.74
C ILE A 214 5.55 -12.94 -4.27
N THR A 215 4.32 -12.77 -3.77
CA THR A 215 3.96 -13.11 -2.39
C THR A 215 4.13 -14.60 -2.09
N GLU A 216 3.75 -15.47 -3.03
CA GLU A 216 3.87 -16.92 -2.88
C GLU A 216 5.32 -17.37 -2.87
N ILE A 217 6.14 -16.86 -3.79
CA ILE A 217 7.54 -17.24 -3.97
C ILE A 217 8.43 -16.70 -2.85
N ASP A 218 8.15 -15.50 -2.31
CA ASP A 218 8.95 -14.90 -1.22
C ASP A 218 8.98 -15.79 0.04
N ALA A 219 7.95 -16.60 0.25
CA ALA A 219 7.88 -17.57 1.35
C ALA A 219 8.52 -18.94 1.04
N MET A 220 8.97 -19.17 -0.21
CA MET A 220 9.50 -20.48 -0.65
C MET A 220 11.03 -20.48 -0.66
N PRO A 221 11.67 -21.64 -0.40
CA PRO A 221 13.09 -21.84 -0.72
C PRO A 221 13.33 -21.67 -2.24
N HIS A 222 14.39 -20.98 -2.63
CA HIS A 222 14.78 -20.85 -4.04
C HIS A 222 15.36 -22.17 -4.57
N ASP A 223 14.48 -23.09 -4.93
CA ASP A 223 14.84 -24.42 -5.44
C ASP A 223 14.03 -24.76 -6.72
N ARG A 224 14.03 -26.05 -7.08
CA ARG A 224 13.35 -26.55 -8.26
C ARG A 224 11.82 -26.33 -8.20
N ALA A 225 11.21 -26.34 -7.02
CA ALA A 225 9.77 -26.16 -6.87
C ALA A 225 9.34 -24.77 -7.33
N VAL A 226 10.13 -23.73 -7.07
CA VAL A 226 9.88 -22.37 -7.59
C VAL A 226 9.96 -22.35 -9.13
N ALA A 227 10.95 -23.02 -9.73
CA ALA A 227 11.08 -23.09 -11.19
C ALA A 227 9.90 -23.83 -11.84
N ASP A 228 9.46 -24.92 -11.25
CA ASP A 228 8.31 -25.71 -11.72
C ASP A 228 7.01 -24.89 -11.60
N LEU A 229 6.78 -24.20 -10.48
CA LEU A 229 5.64 -23.30 -10.27
C LEU A 229 5.60 -22.17 -11.31
N ILE A 230 6.73 -21.49 -11.52
CA ILE A 230 6.81 -20.41 -12.52
C ILE A 230 6.56 -20.96 -13.93
N GLY A 231 7.16 -22.12 -14.26
CA GLY A 231 6.98 -22.78 -15.55
C GLY A 231 5.53 -23.10 -15.87
N GLU A 232 4.78 -23.63 -14.90
CA GLU A 232 3.36 -23.89 -15.02
C GLU A 232 2.55 -22.60 -15.28
N HIS A 233 2.79 -21.57 -14.50
CA HIS A 233 2.09 -20.28 -14.68
C HIS A 233 2.42 -19.61 -16.01
N VAL A 234 3.67 -19.63 -16.47
CA VAL A 234 4.07 -19.09 -17.76
C VAL A 234 3.39 -19.85 -18.89
N ALA A 235 3.37 -21.19 -18.82
CA ALA A 235 2.73 -22.02 -19.83
C ALA A 235 1.22 -21.74 -19.97
N VAL A 236 0.52 -21.59 -18.84
CA VAL A 236 -0.91 -21.24 -18.82
C VAL A 236 -1.11 -19.80 -19.31
N GLN A 237 -0.33 -18.84 -18.81
CA GLN A 237 -0.49 -17.42 -19.15
C GLN A 237 -0.32 -17.16 -20.64
N CYS A 238 0.61 -17.84 -21.32
CA CYS A 238 0.82 -17.69 -22.76
C CYS A 238 -0.38 -18.07 -23.64
N THR A 239 -1.38 -18.76 -23.08
CA THR A 239 -2.60 -19.20 -23.79
C THR A 239 -3.82 -18.34 -23.47
N THR A 240 -3.69 -17.35 -22.57
CA THR A 240 -4.81 -16.48 -22.21
C THR A 240 -5.15 -15.46 -23.30
N GLU A 241 -6.38 -14.94 -23.26
CA GLU A 241 -6.82 -13.88 -24.19
C GLU A 241 -5.92 -12.64 -24.10
N ASP A 242 -5.50 -12.25 -22.88
CA ASP A 242 -4.60 -11.12 -22.66
C ASP A 242 -3.24 -11.35 -23.33
N ALA A 243 -2.67 -12.56 -23.20
CA ALA A 243 -1.38 -12.87 -23.84
C ALA A 243 -1.48 -12.85 -25.37
N ILE A 244 -2.53 -13.43 -25.92
CA ILE A 244 -2.80 -13.45 -27.37
C ILE A 244 -2.99 -12.02 -27.90
N GLU A 245 -3.80 -11.22 -27.22
CA GLU A 245 -4.04 -9.80 -27.56
C GLU A 245 -2.74 -8.99 -27.47
N GLY A 246 -1.98 -9.13 -26.37
CA GLY A 246 -0.74 -8.40 -26.17
C GLY A 246 0.31 -8.70 -27.24
N MET A 247 0.55 -9.99 -27.53
CA MET A 247 1.46 -10.42 -28.59
C MET A 247 0.99 -9.95 -29.98
N SER A 248 -0.30 -10.09 -30.28
CA SER A 248 -0.87 -9.61 -31.55
C SER A 248 -0.74 -8.10 -31.69
N ALA A 249 -1.03 -7.34 -30.62
CA ALA A 249 -0.90 -5.89 -30.63
C ALA A 249 0.55 -5.45 -30.90
N PHE A 250 1.51 -6.09 -30.22
CA PHE A 250 2.93 -5.81 -30.40
C PHE A 250 3.41 -6.08 -31.84
N LEU A 251 3.10 -7.28 -32.38
CA LEU A 251 3.48 -7.65 -33.73
C LEU A 251 2.87 -6.74 -34.80
N ASN A 252 1.63 -6.26 -34.57
CA ASN A 252 0.93 -5.37 -35.47
C ASN A 252 1.17 -3.88 -35.21
N LYS A 253 2.09 -3.52 -34.27
CA LYS A 253 2.45 -2.15 -33.91
C LYS A 253 1.23 -1.28 -33.52
N ARG A 254 0.26 -1.86 -32.82
CA ARG A 254 -0.92 -1.16 -32.25
C ARG A 254 -0.92 -1.26 -30.74
N LYS A 255 -1.75 -0.44 -30.10
CA LYS A 255 -2.00 -0.59 -28.66
C LYS A 255 -2.87 -1.83 -28.38
N PRO A 256 -2.65 -2.56 -27.29
CA PRO A 256 -3.58 -3.58 -26.83
C PRO A 256 -4.87 -2.98 -26.28
N LYS A 257 -5.95 -3.76 -26.22
CA LYS A 257 -7.30 -3.30 -25.84
C LYS A 257 -7.37 -2.66 -24.46
N TRP A 258 -6.54 -3.08 -23.53
CA TRP A 258 -6.51 -2.52 -22.15
C TRP A 258 -5.73 -1.21 -22.02
N ALA A 259 -4.94 -0.81 -23.01
CA ALA A 259 -4.14 0.41 -23.02
C ALA A 259 -4.78 1.56 -23.83
N VAL A 260 -6.12 1.56 -23.91
CA VAL A 260 -6.91 2.59 -24.62
C VAL A 260 -7.40 3.65 -23.65
#